data_987b412c974fd72c227e91b4e6cc891c
#
_entry.id   987b412c974fd72c227e91b4e6cc891c
#
_cell.length_a   1.000
_cell.length_b   1.000
_cell.length_c   1.000
_cell.angle_alpha   90.00
_cell.angle_beta   90.00
_cell.angle_gamma   90.00
#
_symmetry.space_group_name_H-M   'P 1'
#
loop_
_entity.id
_entity.type
_entity.pdbx_description
1 polymer ?
#
loop_
_entity_poly.entity_id
_entity_poly.type
_entity_poly.pdbx_seq_one_letter_code
_entity_poly.pdbx_strand_id
1 'polypeptide(L)'
;MLYGGMDDMKHSLLIVESPAKAKTIKKFLGSGYDVIASNGHVRDLPKTTMGNDVEHDFEPKYITIRGKGDLIADLKKAVKKADMVYLATDPDREGEAISSHLAQLLKLEDGKFRRVTFNEITKNAIKNAMKQARDIDMELVDAQQARRVLDRLVGYQISPVLWTKVKSGLSAGRVQSVALKIIADRENEINSFVEEEYWNIDAELSGKKSSEKFISRFAGDGKFALRSREDVDKVYDAVKDAAFSITEIKHGERRRKAPLPFTTSTLQQEAAKQLGFSPSKTMQVAQQLYEGVDVA
;
A
#
# COMPACT_ATOMS: atom_id res chain seq x y z
N MET A 1 -35.23 -7.77 -15.84
CA MET A 1 -36.54 -7.14 -15.53
C MET A 1 -36.69 -7.05 -14.02
N LEU A 2 -37.21 -5.90 -13.54
CA LEU A 2 -37.55 -5.56 -12.16
C LEU A 2 -36.37 -5.04 -11.28
N TYR A 3 -35.95 -3.81 -11.54
CA TYR A 3 -35.53 -2.89 -10.54
C TYR A 3 -36.76 -2.33 -9.81
N GLY A 4 -37.30 -3.11 -8.87
CA GLY A 4 -38.32 -2.66 -7.92
C GLY A 4 -37.69 -1.65 -6.96
N GLY A 5 -38.40 -0.56 -6.70
CA GLY A 5 -37.94 0.62 -6.00
C GLY A 5 -37.34 0.38 -4.63
N MET A 6 -36.26 1.10 -4.34
CA MET A 6 -35.56 1.21 -3.04
C MET A 6 -36.34 2.01 -1.98
N ASP A 7 -37.61 2.33 -2.21
CA ASP A 7 -38.37 3.28 -1.38
C ASP A 7 -39.23 2.64 -0.25
N ASP A 8 -39.29 1.29 -0.18
CA ASP A 8 -40.14 0.62 0.84
C ASP A 8 -39.40 -0.09 1.99
N MET A 9 -38.04 -0.05 2.02
CA MET A 9 -37.29 -0.70 3.10
C MET A 9 -37.22 0.20 4.36
N LYS A 10 -37.97 -0.15 5.38
CA LYS A 10 -38.09 0.63 6.62
C LYS A 10 -36.80 0.72 7.44
N HIS A 11 -35.88 -0.27 7.32
CA HIS A 11 -34.66 -0.29 8.15
C HIS A 11 -33.54 -1.11 7.51
N SER A 12 -32.37 -0.50 7.31
CA SER A 12 -31.21 -1.16 6.73
C SER A 12 -30.02 -1.13 7.67
N LEU A 13 -29.24 -2.22 7.70
CA LEU A 13 -28.00 -2.32 8.47
C LEU A 13 -26.80 -2.23 7.52
N LEU A 14 -25.88 -1.32 7.77
CA LEU A 14 -24.60 -1.23 7.11
C LEU A 14 -23.48 -1.69 8.04
N ILE A 15 -22.70 -2.70 7.64
CA ILE A 15 -21.57 -3.19 8.43
C ILE A 15 -20.28 -2.72 7.72
N VAL A 16 -19.45 -1.97 8.45
CA VAL A 16 -18.16 -1.43 8.00
C VAL A 16 -17.00 -2.01 8.83
N GLU A 17 -15.77 -1.76 8.45
CA GLU A 17 -14.62 -2.31 9.16
C GLU A 17 -14.27 -1.57 10.45
N SER A 18 -14.32 -0.23 10.44
CA SER A 18 -13.84 0.58 11.56
C SER A 18 -14.92 1.46 12.18
N PRO A 19 -14.84 1.75 13.50
CA PRO A 19 -15.77 2.66 14.19
C PRO A 19 -15.73 4.09 13.63
N ALA A 20 -14.56 4.56 13.15
CA ALA A 20 -14.42 5.89 12.57
C ALA A 20 -15.23 5.99 11.26
N LYS A 21 -15.12 4.97 10.38
CA LYS A 21 -15.95 4.85 9.18
C LYS A 21 -17.44 4.82 9.53
N ALA A 22 -17.83 4.03 10.55
CA ALA A 22 -19.22 3.94 10.97
C ALA A 22 -19.79 5.31 11.37
N LYS A 23 -19.07 6.06 12.19
CA LYS A 23 -19.46 7.40 12.66
C LYS A 23 -19.65 8.37 11.48
N THR A 24 -18.72 8.38 10.54
CA THR A 24 -18.75 9.29 9.38
C THR A 24 -19.86 8.92 8.41
N ILE A 25 -20.00 7.65 8.06
CA ILE A 25 -20.99 7.17 7.09
C ILE A 25 -22.42 7.33 7.61
N LYS A 26 -22.63 7.11 8.92
CA LYS A 26 -23.95 7.32 9.55
C LYS A 26 -24.45 8.75 9.37
N LYS A 27 -23.56 9.76 9.43
CA LYS A 27 -23.92 11.17 9.15
C LYS A 27 -24.43 11.38 7.72
N PHE A 28 -24.00 10.56 6.75
CA PHE A 28 -24.35 10.71 5.33
C PHE A 28 -25.61 9.96 4.89
N LEU A 29 -25.92 8.83 5.55
CA LEU A 29 -27.03 7.96 5.16
C LEU A 29 -28.37 8.34 5.80
N GLY A 30 -28.37 8.99 6.97
CA GLY A 30 -29.59 9.41 7.66
C GLY A 30 -30.23 8.31 8.53
N SER A 31 -31.51 8.51 8.94
CA SER A 31 -32.18 7.72 9.96
C SER A 31 -32.63 6.32 9.54
N GLY A 32 -32.75 6.04 8.23
CA GLY A 32 -33.15 4.73 7.70
C GLY A 32 -32.05 3.66 7.77
N TYR A 33 -30.85 4.00 8.21
CA TYR A 33 -29.71 3.11 8.28
C TYR A 33 -29.13 3.03 9.67
N ASP A 34 -28.90 1.82 10.15
CA ASP A 34 -27.96 1.58 11.24
C ASP A 34 -26.57 1.26 10.67
N VAL A 35 -25.52 1.83 11.27
CA VAL A 35 -24.14 1.59 10.84
C VAL A 35 -23.34 1.05 12.00
N ILE A 36 -22.80 -0.16 11.86
CA ILE A 36 -22.03 -0.86 12.89
C ILE A 36 -20.67 -1.27 12.33
N ALA A 37 -19.63 -1.18 13.16
CA ALA A 37 -18.29 -1.61 12.79
C ALA A 37 -18.03 -3.07 13.22
N SER A 38 -17.42 -3.87 12.32
CA SER A 38 -16.94 -5.23 12.65
C SER A 38 -15.61 -5.23 13.40
N ASN A 39 -14.93 -4.07 13.44
CA ASN A 39 -13.58 -3.94 14.00
C ASN A 39 -12.56 -4.90 13.32
N GLY A 40 -12.59 -4.98 11.99
CA GLY A 40 -11.77 -5.86 11.18
C GLY A 40 -12.31 -7.29 11.11
N HIS A 41 -11.42 -8.28 10.98
CA HIS A 41 -11.80 -9.68 10.90
C HIS A 41 -12.52 -10.17 12.15
N VAL A 42 -13.54 -11.01 11.96
CA VAL A 42 -14.31 -11.69 13.04
C VAL A 42 -13.94 -13.17 13.19
N ARG A 43 -13.33 -13.76 12.15
CA ARG A 43 -12.84 -15.14 12.10
C ARG A 43 -11.39 -15.15 11.58
N ASP A 44 -10.59 -16.11 12.04
CA ASP A 44 -9.25 -16.36 11.55
C ASP A 44 -8.88 -17.83 11.75
N LEU A 45 -7.77 -18.28 11.16
CA LEU A 45 -7.21 -19.59 11.43
C LEU A 45 -6.69 -19.67 12.88
N PRO A 46 -6.72 -20.84 13.53
CA PRO A 46 -6.17 -21.04 14.86
C PRO A 46 -4.71 -20.60 14.94
N LYS A 47 -4.30 -19.95 16.03
CA LYS A 47 -2.91 -19.47 16.20
C LYS A 47 -1.91 -20.56 16.52
N THR A 48 -2.36 -21.66 17.12
CA THR A 48 -1.49 -22.73 17.65
C THR A 48 -1.34 -23.94 16.74
N THR A 49 -2.16 -24.03 15.72
CA THR A 49 -2.16 -25.17 14.77
C THR A 49 -2.09 -24.67 13.34
N MET A 50 -1.80 -25.57 12.40
CA MET A 50 -1.80 -25.26 10.97
C MET A 50 -3.14 -24.64 10.54
N GLY A 51 -4.26 -25.19 11.00
CA GLY A 51 -5.60 -24.65 10.73
C GLY A 51 -6.09 -24.88 9.30
N ASN A 52 -5.35 -25.64 8.48
CA ASN A 52 -5.72 -26.04 7.13
C ASN A 52 -5.67 -27.57 7.04
N ASP A 53 -6.57 -28.15 6.27
CA ASP A 53 -6.54 -29.57 5.96
C ASP A 53 -5.74 -29.80 4.68
N VAL A 54 -4.45 -30.19 4.84
CA VAL A 54 -3.51 -30.34 3.73
C VAL A 54 -3.89 -31.51 2.80
N GLU A 55 -4.61 -32.50 3.34
CA GLU A 55 -5.01 -33.72 2.60
C GLU A 55 -6.33 -33.50 1.84
N HIS A 56 -7.14 -32.52 2.25
CA HIS A 56 -8.43 -32.20 1.65
C HIS A 56 -8.43 -30.78 1.10
N ASP A 57 -7.71 -30.55 0.02
CA ASP A 57 -7.68 -29.31 -0.78
C ASP A 57 -7.38 -28.03 0.03
N PHE A 58 -6.57 -28.18 1.10
CA PHE A 58 -6.15 -27.09 2.00
C PHE A 58 -7.32 -26.35 2.67
N GLU A 59 -8.46 -27.00 2.85
CA GLU A 59 -9.65 -26.38 3.44
C GLU A 59 -9.34 -25.66 4.76
N PRO A 60 -9.63 -24.35 4.87
CA PRO A 60 -9.30 -23.57 6.06
C PRO A 60 -10.33 -23.78 7.17
N LYS A 61 -9.87 -24.16 8.37
CA LYS A 61 -10.70 -24.34 9.57
C LYS A 61 -10.77 -23.03 10.35
N TYR A 62 -11.62 -22.11 9.92
CA TYR A 62 -11.79 -20.81 10.58
C TYR A 62 -12.45 -20.92 11.95
N ILE A 63 -11.90 -20.21 12.92
CA ILE A 63 -12.47 -20.03 14.26
C ILE A 63 -12.82 -18.56 14.52
N THR A 64 -13.77 -18.32 15.40
CA THR A 64 -14.07 -16.96 15.88
C THR A 64 -12.88 -16.39 16.64
N ILE A 65 -12.49 -15.18 16.33
CA ILE A 65 -11.39 -14.48 17.02
C ILE A 65 -11.78 -14.24 18.48
N ARG A 66 -10.88 -14.59 19.40
CA ARG A 66 -11.10 -14.38 20.85
C ARG A 66 -11.36 -12.90 21.15
N GLY A 67 -12.39 -12.62 21.96
CA GLY A 67 -12.81 -11.27 22.33
C GLY A 67 -13.82 -10.62 21.36
N LYS A 68 -14.24 -11.33 20.30
CA LYS A 68 -15.26 -10.84 19.35
C LYS A 68 -16.69 -11.31 19.69
N GLY A 69 -16.89 -12.07 20.76
CA GLY A 69 -18.19 -12.67 21.10
C GLY A 69 -19.30 -11.64 21.27
N ASP A 70 -19.06 -10.59 22.04
CA ASP A 70 -20.05 -9.55 22.32
C ASP A 70 -20.42 -8.77 21.05
N LEU A 71 -19.41 -8.39 20.26
CA LEU A 71 -19.60 -7.75 18.96
C LEU A 71 -20.47 -8.60 18.03
N ILE A 72 -20.19 -9.90 17.95
CA ILE A 72 -20.97 -10.82 17.12
C ILE A 72 -22.40 -10.94 17.62
N ALA A 73 -22.61 -10.96 18.95
CA ALA A 73 -23.96 -10.98 19.53
C ALA A 73 -24.74 -9.71 19.18
N ASP A 74 -24.09 -8.55 19.22
CA ASP A 74 -24.70 -7.27 18.87
C ASP A 74 -25.00 -7.17 17.36
N LEU A 75 -24.10 -7.62 16.51
CA LEU A 75 -24.35 -7.73 15.07
C LEU A 75 -25.54 -8.66 14.77
N LYS A 76 -25.63 -9.82 15.43
CA LYS A 76 -26.79 -10.73 15.28
C LYS A 76 -28.12 -10.09 15.72
N LYS A 77 -28.10 -9.28 16.79
CA LYS A 77 -29.31 -8.53 17.23
C LYS A 77 -29.69 -7.46 16.18
N ALA A 78 -28.71 -6.76 15.61
CA ALA A 78 -28.96 -5.74 14.60
C ALA A 78 -29.47 -6.35 13.29
N VAL A 79 -28.90 -7.47 12.84
CA VAL A 79 -29.37 -8.21 11.64
C VAL A 79 -30.85 -8.62 11.78
N LYS A 80 -31.28 -9.08 12.96
CA LYS A 80 -32.68 -9.47 13.20
C LYS A 80 -33.68 -8.32 13.06
N LYS A 81 -33.21 -7.07 13.21
CA LYS A 81 -34.06 -5.86 13.11
C LYS A 81 -34.02 -5.23 11.73
N ALA A 82 -33.07 -5.62 10.88
CA ALA A 82 -32.86 -5.03 9.57
C ALA A 82 -33.59 -5.83 8.50
N ASP A 83 -34.20 -5.12 7.56
CA ASP A 83 -34.82 -5.71 6.37
C ASP A 83 -33.76 -6.07 5.32
N MET A 84 -32.68 -5.29 5.26
CA MET A 84 -31.55 -5.48 4.36
C MET A 84 -30.23 -5.21 5.07
N VAL A 85 -29.21 -6.03 4.79
CA VAL A 85 -27.85 -5.90 5.32
C VAL A 85 -26.89 -5.53 4.20
N TYR A 86 -26.14 -4.48 4.39
CA TYR A 86 -25.07 -4.05 3.48
C TYR A 86 -23.72 -4.31 4.11
N LEU A 87 -22.86 -5.08 3.41
CA LEU A 87 -21.50 -5.36 3.82
C LEU A 87 -20.58 -4.37 3.11
N ALA A 88 -20.14 -3.34 3.83
CA ALA A 88 -19.43 -2.18 3.31
C ALA A 88 -17.98 -2.10 3.82
N THR A 89 -17.28 -3.22 3.72
CA THR A 89 -15.84 -3.34 3.99
C THR A 89 -15.01 -2.79 2.82
N ASP A 90 -13.71 -2.66 2.96
CA ASP A 90 -12.83 -2.05 1.96
C ASP A 90 -12.88 -2.76 0.59
N PRO A 91 -12.62 -2.04 -0.51
CA PRO A 91 -12.74 -2.58 -1.87
C PRO A 91 -11.53 -3.41 -2.29
N ASP A 92 -11.06 -4.30 -1.42
CA ASP A 92 -9.95 -5.20 -1.66
C ASP A 92 -10.32 -6.64 -1.25
N ARG A 93 -9.41 -7.58 -1.50
CA ARG A 93 -9.62 -9.00 -1.16
C ARG A 93 -9.76 -9.24 0.35
N GLU A 94 -9.13 -8.43 1.21
CA GLU A 94 -9.30 -8.55 2.67
C GLU A 94 -10.73 -8.15 3.08
N GLY A 95 -11.24 -7.03 2.54
CA GLY A 95 -12.61 -6.60 2.76
C GLY A 95 -13.63 -7.60 2.19
N GLU A 96 -13.34 -8.22 1.05
CA GLU A 96 -14.22 -9.25 0.48
C GLU A 96 -14.29 -10.49 1.37
N ALA A 97 -13.14 -10.94 1.91
CA ALA A 97 -13.09 -12.06 2.86
C ALA A 97 -13.80 -11.72 4.19
N ILE A 98 -13.64 -10.50 4.72
CA ILE A 98 -14.38 -10.04 5.91
C ILE A 98 -15.87 -10.10 5.66
N SER A 99 -16.35 -9.61 4.51
CA SER A 99 -17.75 -9.66 4.11
C SER A 99 -18.28 -11.08 4.03
N SER A 100 -17.54 -12.00 3.41
CA SER A 100 -17.90 -13.42 3.33
C SER A 100 -17.98 -14.07 4.72
N HIS A 101 -16.99 -13.83 5.57
CA HIS A 101 -16.99 -14.32 6.94
C HIS A 101 -18.16 -13.78 7.78
N LEU A 102 -18.51 -12.50 7.59
CA LEU A 102 -19.68 -11.91 8.24
C LEU A 102 -20.98 -12.55 7.76
N ALA A 103 -21.15 -12.72 6.44
CA ALA A 103 -22.33 -13.34 5.87
C ALA A 103 -22.56 -14.76 6.44
N GLN A 104 -21.50 -15.58 6.47
CA GLN A 104 -21.55 -16.94 7.02
C GLN A 104 -21.82 -16.95 8.53
N LEU A 105 -21.11 -16.11 9.31
CA LEU A 105 -21.22 -16.08 10.77
C LEU A 105 -22.57 -15.58 11.26
N LEU A 106 -23.13 -14.60 10.56
CA LEU A 106 -24.43 -14.00 10.85
C LEU A 106 -25.58 -14.78 10.21
N LYS A 107 -25.26 -15.83 9.39
CA LYS A 107 -26.22 -16.65 8.65
C LYS A 107 -27.17 -15.80 7.80
N LEU A 108 -26.61 -14.89 7.02
CA LEU A 108 -27.40 -14.03 6.16
C LEU A 108 -28.01 -14.85 5.03
N GLU A 109 -29.30 -14.66 4.78
CA GLU A 109 -30.04 -15.34 3.73
C GLU A 109 -29.80 -14.65 2.38
N ASP A 110 -29.74 -15.44 1.31
CA ASP A 110 -29.63 -14.91 -0.04
C ASP A 110 -30.77 -13.93 -0.35
N GLY A 111 -30.41 -12.82 -0.99
CA GLY A 111 -31.35 -11.74 -1.27
C GLY A 111 -31.56 -10.75 -0.11
N LYS A 112 -31.17 -11.07 1.13
CA LYS A 112 -31.27 -10.16 2.29
C LYS A 112 -29.97 -9.44 2.60
N PHE A 113 -28.92 -9.62 1.83
CA PHE A 113 -27.68 -8.86 1.96
C PHE A 113 -27.09 -8.51 0.60
N ARG A 114 -26.26 -7.47 0.58
CA ARG A 114 -25.50 -7.03 -0.58
C ARG A 114 -24.13 -6.49 -0.15
N ARG A 115 -23.18 -6.61 -1.05
CA ARG A 115 -21.85 -6.03 -0.94
C ARG A 115 -21.84 -4.62 -1.48
N VAL A 116 -21.28 -3.66 -0.74
CA VAL A 116 -21.10 -2.26 -1.14
C VAL A 116 -19.62 -1.90 -1.06
N THR A 117 -19.05 -1.30 -2.10
CA THR A 117 -17.67 -0.86 -2.15
C THR A 117 -17.59 0.61 -2.53
N PHE A 118 -16.68 1.34 -1.88
CA PHE A 118 -16.39 2.75 -2.18
C PHE A 118 -14.91 3.04 -1.94
N ASN A 119 -14.34 3.90 -2.77
CA ASN A 119 -12.92 4.26 -2.71
C ASN A 119 -12.68 5.54 -1.89
N GLU A 120 -13.72 6.26 -1.51
CA GLU A 120 -13.67 7.48 -0.71
C GLU A 120 -14.89 7.59 0.23
N ILE A 121 -14.71 8.29 1.35
CA ILE A 121 -15.77 8.45 2.35
C ILE A 121 -16.39 9.85 2.18
N THR A 122 -17.08 10.06 1.07
CA THR A 122 -17.87 11.27 0.81
C THR A 122 -19.35 10.92 0.70
N LYS A 123 -20.23 11.90 0.97
CA LYS A 123 -21.69 11.71 0.88
C LYS A 123 -22.14 11.21 -0.49
N ASN A 124 -21.53 11.74 -1.55
CA ASN A 124 -21.91 11.37 -2.92
C ASN A 124 -21.39 9.97 -3.28
N ALA A 125 -20.13 9.64 -2.93
CA ALA A 125 -19.56 8.32 -3.17
C ALA A 125 -20.37 7.22 -2.45
N ILE A 126 -20.69 7.41 -1.18
CA ILE A 126 -21.49 6.45 -0.40
C ILE A 126 -22.88 6.26 -1.03
N LYS A 127 -23.58 7.34 -1.36
CA LYS A 127 -24.90 7.24 -1.99
C LYS A 127 -24.86 6.54 -3.35
N ASN A 128 -23.83 6.78 -4.15
CA ASN A 128 -23.66 6.11 -5.45
C ASN A 128 -23.30 4.63 -5.26
N ALA A 129 -22.42 4.32 -4.32
CA ALA A 129 -22.06 2.93 -3.98
C ALA A 129 -23.27 2.10 -3.53
N MET A 130 -24.15 2.67 -2.71
CA MET A 130 -25.41 2.00 -2.31
C MET A 130 -26.30 1.63 -3.49
N LYS A 131 -26.32 2.43 -4.56
CA LYS A 131 -27.07 2.12 -5.80
C LYS A 131 -26.42 1.03 -6.65
N GLN A 132 -25.10 0.78 -6.44
CA GLN A 132 -24.31 -0.20 -7.17
C GLN A 132 -24.00 -1.44 -6.31
N ALA A 133 -24.84 -1.70 -5.31
CA ALA A 133 -24.70 -2.86 -4.45
C ALA A 133 -24.72 -4.17 -5.28
N ARG A 134 -23.78 -5.08 -4.97
CA ARG A 134 -23.56 -6.34 -5.71
C ARG A 134 -23.50 -7.54 -4.77
N ASP A 135 -23.31 -8.71 -5.33
CA ASP A 135 -22.97 -9.89 -4.53
C ASP A 135 -21.50 -9.88 -4.12
N ILE A 136 -21.14 -10.74 -3.16
CA ILE A 136 -19.74 -10.94 -2.76
C ILE A 136 -18.99 -11.56 -3.95
N ASP A 137 -17.81 -11.04 -4.22
CA ASP A 137 -16.89 -11.58 -5.22
C ASP A 137 -16.10 -12.76 -4.61
N MET A 138 -16.54 -13.96 -4.92
CA MET A 138 -15.94 -15.18 -4.39
C MET A 138 -14.54 -15.43 -4.94
N GLU A 139 -14.17 -14.93 -6.12
CA GLU A 139 -12.82 -15.05 -6.66
C GLU A 139 -11.81 -14.26 -5.80
N LEU A 140 -12.22 -13.07 -5.33
CA LEU A 140 -11.41 -12.27 -4.38
C LEU A 140 -11.34 -12.93 -3.00
N VAL A 141 -12.42 -13.57 -2.54
CA VAL A 141 -12.44 -14.33 -1.29
C VAL A 141 -11.46 -15.50 -1.38
N ASP A 142 -11.49 -16.27 -2.46
CA ASP A 142 -10.61 -17.41 -2.69
C ASP A 142 -9.14 -16.98 -2.82
N ALA A 143 -8.88 -15.85 -3.49
CA ALA A 143 -7.55 -15.27 -3.59
C ALA A 143 -6.99 -14.87 -2.21
N GLN A 144 -7.83 -14.34 -1.31
CA GLN A 144 -7.44 -14.03 0.06
C GLN A 144 -7.19 -15.31 0.87
N GLN A 145 -8.07 -16.31 0.76
CA GLN A 145 -7.92 -17.60 1.43
C GLN A 145 -6.63 -18.30 0.99
N ALA A 146 -6.38 -18.41 -0.30
CA ALA A 146 -5.17 -19.01 -0.84
C ALA A 146 -3.91 -18.33 -0.30
N ARG A 147 -3.90 -17.01 -0.25
CA ARG A 147 -2.79 -16.25 0.37
C ARG A 147 -2.65 -16.60 1.86
N ARG A 148 -3.76 -16.63 2.60
CA ARG A 148 -3.75 -16.93 4.04
C ARG A 148 -3.22 -18.32 4.33
N VAL A 149 -3.66 -19.30 3.54
CA VAL A 149 -3.19 -20.69 3.59
C VAL A 149 -1.69 -20.78 3.29
N LEU A 150 -1.25 -20.14 2.21
CA LEU A 150 0.15 -20.13 1.81
C LEU A 150 1.06 -19.51 2.89
N ASP A 151 0.68 -18.36 3.44
CA ASP A 151 1.45 -17.72 4.51
C ASP A 151 1.53 -18.61 5.76
N ARG A 152 0.47 -19.40 6.03
CA ARG A 152 0.42 -20.37 7.12
C ARG A 152 1.35 -21.57 6.86
N LEU A 153 1.29 -22.15 5.67
CA LEU A 153 2.15 -23.26 5.26
C LEU A 153 3.63 -22.87 5.38
N VAL A 154 4.03 -21.77 4.74
CA VAL A 154 5.41 -21.30 4.77
C VAL A 154 5.87 -21.03 6.20
N GLY A 155 5.07 -20.29 6.98
CA GLY A 155 5.44 -19.93 8.35
C GLY A 155 5.61 -21.14 9.27
N TYR A 156 4.67 -22.09 9.23
CA TYR A 156 4.63 -23.23 10.14
C TYR A 156 5.57 -24.37 9.76
N GLN A 157 5.87 -24.54 8.46
CA GLN A 157 6.78 -25.59 8.02
C GLN A 157 8.25 -25.16 8.05
N ILE A 158 8.55 -23.91 7.68
CA ILE A 158 9.95 -23.44 7.58
C ILE A 158 10.47 -22.89 8.92
N SER A 159 9.65 -22.24 9.74
CA SER A 159 10.13 -21.70 11.02
C SER A 159 10.76 -22.75 11.94
N PRO A 160 10.21 -23.98 12.10
CA PRO A 160 10.84 -25.03 12.89
C PRO A 160 12.21 -25.46 12.34
N VAL A 161 12.42 -25.42 11.03
CA VAL A 161 13.72 -25.71 10.41
C VAL A 161 14.73 -24.65 10.82
N LEU A 162 14.34 -23.37 10.84
CA LEU A 162 15.20 -22.28 11.32
C LEU A 162 15.56 -22.47 12.79
N TRP A 163 14.63 -22.92 13.63
CA TRP A 163 14.88 -23.14 15.06
C TRP A 163 15.93 -24.23 15.31
N THR A 164 15.90 -25.28 14.51
CA THR A 164 16.84 -26.40 14.65
C THR A 164 18.20 -26.12 14.00
N LYS A 165 18.23 -25.41 12.88
CA LYS A 165 19.44 -25.24 12.06
C LYS A 165 20.15 -23.90 12.27
N VAL A 166 19.46 -22.86 12.75
CA VAL A 166 20.00 -21.50 12.90
C VAL A 166 19.89 -21.04 14.35
N LYS A 167 18.68 -20.64 14.79
CA LYS A 167 18.44 -20.13 16.14
C LYS A 167 16.96 -20.22 16.49
N SER A 168 16.67 -20.61 17.74
CA SER A 168 15.31 -20.58 18.28
C SER A 168 14.72 -19.17 18.27
N GLY A 169 13.41 -19.06 18.01
CA GLY A 169 12.66 -17.82 17.97
C GLY A 169 12.68 -17.07 16.61
N LEU A 170 13.44 -17.56 15.62
CA LEU A 170 13.36 -17.05 14.25
C LEU A 170 12.05 -17.45 13.60
N SER A 171 11.57 -16.65 12.65
CA SER A 171 10.39 -16.97 11.85
C SER A 171 10.67 -16.83 10.37
N ALA A 172 10.13 -17.75 9.58
CA ALA A 172 10.09 -17.65 8.14
C ALA A 172 8.74 -17.09 7.69
N GLY A 173 8.76 -16.34 6.61
CA GLY A 173 7.55 -15.81 6.00
C GLY A 173 7.83 -15.32 4.60
N ARG A 174 6.87 -15.50 3.73
CA ARG A 174 6.97 -15.21 2.30
C ARG A 174 7.42 -13.76 2.03
N VAL A 175 6.82 -12.78 2.70
CA VAL A 175 7.16 -11.35 2.53
C VAL A 175 8.49 -11.02 3.20
N GLN A 176 8.71 -11.46 4.44
CA GLN A 176 9.93 -11.13 5.19
C GLN A 176 11.19 -11.75 4.58
N SER A 177 11.09 -12.96 4.02
CA SER A 177 12.23 -13.62 3.37
C SER A 177 12.64 -12.92 2.09
N VAL A 178 11.68 -12.47 1.26
CA VAL A 178 11.97 -11.68 0.07
C VAL A 178 12.56 -10.31 0.42
N ALA A 179 12.02 -9.63 1.44
CA ALA A 179 12.55 -8.35 1.90
C ALA A 179 14.00 -8.49 2.39
N LEU A 180 14.28 -9.52 3.19
CA LEU A 180 15.64 -9.81 3.65
C LEU A 180 16.59 -10.10 2.49
N LYS A 181 16.14 -10.88 1.49
CA LYS A 181 16.95 -11.17 0.30
C LYS A 181 17.32 -9.88 -0.44
N ILE A 182 16.37 -9.00 -0.70
CA ILE A 182 16.62 -7.73 -1.40
C ILE A 182 17.65 -6.87 -0.64
N ILE A 183 17.53 -6.81 0.70
CA ILE A 183 18.49 -6.07 1.54
C ILE A 183 19.88 -6.72 1.46
N ALA A 184 19.96 -8.05 1.59
CA ALA A 184 21.22 -8.77 1.52
C ALA A 184 21.91 -8.65 0.14
N ASP A 185 21.14 -8.75 -0.93
CA ASP A 185 21.65 -8.57 -2.29
C ASP A 185 22.24 -7.15 -2.46
N ARG A 186 21.53 -6.13 -1.95
CA ARG A 186 22.04 -4.75 -1.99
C ARG A 186 23.30 -4.56 -1.13
N GLU A 187 23.36 -5.17 0.04
CA GLU A 187 24.56 -5.13 0.89
C GLU A 187 25.75 -5.81 0.22
N ASN A 188 25.52 -6.93 -0.48
CA ASN A 188 26.55 -7.58 -1.27
C ASN A 188 27.07 -6.69 -2.40
N GLU A 189 26.19 -5.96 -3.10
CA GLU A 189 26.60 -4.98 -4.10
C GLU A 189 27.48 -3.88 -3.48
N ILE A 190 27.11 -3.35 -2.31
CA ILE A 190 27.87 -2.32 -1.60
C ILE A 190 29.25 -2.88 -1.20
N ASN A 191 29.27 -4.09 -0.61
CA ASN A 191 30.53 -4.69 -0.14
C ASN A 191 31.47 -5.12 -1.29
N SER A 192 30.93 -5.39 -2.46
CA SER A 192 31.69 -5.74 -3.67
C SER A 192 32.04 -4.54 -4.53
N PHE A 193 31.61 -3.34 -4.13
CA PHE A 193 31.92 -2.13 -4.89
C PHE A 193 33.40 -1.83 -4.83
N VAL A 194 34.01 -1.68 -5.99
CA VAL A 194 35.41 -1.25 -6.13
C VAL A 194 35.41 0.22 -6.50
N GLU A 195 36.05 1.00 -5.64
CA GLU A 195 36.20 2.43 -5.90
C GLU A 195 37.08 2.68 -7.10
N GLU A 196 36.62 3.49 -8.05
CA GLU A 196 37.37 3.95 -9.20
C GLU A 196 37.64 5.45 -9.08
N GLU A 197 38.94 5.83 -9.20
CA GLU A 197 39.34 7.23 -9.22
C GLU A 197 38.86 7.90 -10.52
N TYR A 198 38.28 9.06 -10.39
CA TYR A 198 37.95 9.93 -11.53
C TYR A 198 38.28 11.38 -11.23
N TRP A 199 38.53 12.13 -12.27
CA TRP A 199 38.88 13.54 -12.21
C TRP A 199 37.94 14.38 -13.01
N ASN A 200 37.72 15.63 -12.57
CA ASN A 200 37.02 16.65 -13.35
C ASN A 200 37.94 17.85 -13.55
N ILE A 201 37.87 18.46 -14.73
CA ILE A 201 38.54 19.72 -15.02
C ILE A 201 37.45 20.75 -15.28
N ASP A 202 37.39 21.76 -14.44
CA ASP A 202 36.47 22.88 -14.58
C ASP A 202 37.28 24.16 -14.85
N ALA A 203 36.90 24.92 -15.89
CA ALA A 203 37.49 26.21 -16.19
C ALA A 203 36.52 27.33 -15.89
N GLU A 204 36.94 28.33 -15.12
CA GLU A 204 36.20 29.56 -14.94
C GLU A 204 36.53 30.52 -16.10
N LEU A 205 35.55 30.81 -16.93
CA LEU A 205 35.68 31.60 -18.14
C LEU A 205 34.88 32.90 -18.02
N SER A 206 35.34 33.96 -18.70
CA SER A 206 34.61 35.22 -18.86
C SER A 206 34.62 35.72 -20.27
N GLY A 207 33.58 36.38 -20.71
CA GLY A 207 33.56 37.02 -22.04
C GLY A 207 34.46 38.25 -22.09
N LYS A 208 35.09 38.51 -23.26
CA LYS A 208 35.97 39.67 -23.48
C LYS A 208 35.34 41.03 -23.10
N LYS A 209 34.01 41.13 -23.11
CA LYS A 209 33.24 42.37 -22.82
C LYS A 209 32.29 42.23 -21.65
N SER A 210 32.33 41.12 -20.93
CA SER A 210 31.44 40.83 -19.80
C SER A 210 32.24 40.54 -18.55
N SER A 211 31.81 41.04 -17.41
CA SER A 211 32.34 40.69 -16.10
C SER A 211 31.69 39.39 -15.55
N GLU A 212 30.68 38.90 -16.24
CA GLU A 212 30.02 37.65 -15.81
C GLU A 212 30.92 36.46 -16.07
N LYS A 213 31.06 35.63 -15.08
CA LYS A 213 31.86 34.41 -15.14
C LYS A 213 30.94 33.20 -15.22
N PHE A 214 31.35 32.19 -15.94
CA PHE A 214 30.65 30.90 -16.00
C PHE A 214 31.66 29.76 -15.92
N ILE A 215 31.22 28.62 -15.41
CA ILE A 215 32.04 27.42 -15.29
C ILE A 215 31.80 26.54 -16.52
N SER A 216 32.87 26.18 -17.17
CA SER A 216 32.89 25.22 -18.28
C SER A 216 33.57 23.96 -17.80
N ARG A 217 32.93 22.81 -18.00
CA ARG A 217 33.45 21.50 -17.58
C ARG A 217 34.01 20.77 -18.81
N PHE A 218 35.18 20.16 -18.66
CA PHE A 218 35.74 19.29 -19.68
C PHE A 218 34.80 18.09 -19.89
N ALA A 219 34.37 17.89 -21.15
CA ALA A 219 33.45 16.83 -21.51
C ALA A 219 34.15 15.67 -22.27
N GLY A 220 35.36 15.92 -22.82
CA GLY A 220 36.02 14.98 -23.70
C GLY A 220 35.23 14.71 -24.98
N ASP A 221 35.62 13.69 -25.69
CA ASP A 221 34.91 13.17 -26.87
C ASP A 221 33.99 11.98 -26.58
N GLY A 222 33.69 11.75 -25.29
CA GLY A 222 32.89 10.62 -24.77
C GLY A 222 33.68 9.31 -24.67
N LYS A 223 34.90 9.24 -25.17
CA LYS A 223 35.81 8.07 -25.05
C LYS A 223 36.95 8.29 -24.09
N PHE A 224 37.28 9.55 -23.80
CA PHE A 224 38.38 9.90 -22.91
C PHE A 224 37.86 10.23 -21.52
N ALA A 225 38.14 9.35 -20.55
CA ALA A 225 37.84 9.56 -19.15
C ALA A 225 39.10 9.94 -18.41
N LEU A 226 39.03 10.97 -17.57
CA LEU A 226 40.14 11.38 -16.69
C LEU A 226 40.21 10.41 -15.50
N ARG A 227 41.09 9.42 -15.59
CA ARG A 227 41.23 8.38 -14.57
C ARG A 227 42.46 8.53 -13.69
N SER A 228 43.39 9.40 -14.10
CA SER A 228 44.64 9.62 -13.37
C SER A 228 45.05 11.09 -13.40
N ARG A 229 45.96 11.47 -12.53
CA ARG A 229 46.62 12.78 -12.55
C ARG A 229 47.30 13.06 -13.88
N GLU A 230 47.93 12.05 -14.45
CA GLU A 230 48.62 12.17 -15.74
C GLU A 230 47.65 12.52 -16.89
N ASP A 231 46.44 11.99 -16.88
CA ASP A 231 45.40 12.34 -17.85
C ASP A 231 44.97 13.80 -17.69
N VAL A 232 44.84 14.25 -16.46
CA VAL A 232 44.51 15.66 -16.14
C VAL A 232 45.61 16.57 -16.61
N ASP A 233 46.89 16.26 -16.33
CA ASP A 233 48.04 17.09 -16.69
C ASP A 233 48.17 17.22 -18.23
N LYS A 234 47.93 16.16 -19.00
CA LYS A 234 47.87 16.21 -20.47
C LYS A 234 46.82 17.19 -20.99
N VAL A 235 45.60 17.13 -20.45
CA VAL A 235 44.53 18.06 -20.83
C VAL A 235 44.83 19.47 -20.38
N TYR A 236 45.31 19.65 -19.15
CA TYR A 236 45.66 20.95 -18.59
C TYR A 236 46.75 21.64 -19.43
N ASP A 237 47.84 20.94 -19.76
CA ASP A 237 48.91 21.47 -20.61
C ASP A 237 48.46 21.85 -22.00
N ALA A 238 47.48 21.13 -22.56
CA ALA A 238 46.91 21.45 -23.86
C ALA A 238 45.99 22.70 -23.84
N VAL A 239 45.35 23.03 -22.71
CA VAL A 239 44.33 24.09 -22.67
C VAL A 239 44.74 25.34 -21.87
N LYS A 240 45.78 25.28 -21.02
CA LYS A 240 46.20 26.39 -20.11
C LYS A 240 46.47 27.71 -20.86
N ASP A 241 46.99 27.65 -22.05
CA ASP A 241 47.36 28.82 -22.89
C ASP A 241 46.43 28.93 -24.12
N ALA A 242 45.38 28.11 -24.22
CA ALA A 242 44.48 28.06 -25.37
C ALA A 242 43.41 29.14 -25.31
N ALA A 243 43.01 29.61 -26.49
CA ALA A 243 41.86 30.50 -26.63
C ALA A 243 40.56 29.67 -26.64
N PHE A 244 39.62 30.00 -25.77
CA PHE A 244 38.32 29.37 -25.74
C PHE A 244 37.33 30.09 -26.65
N SER A 245 36.52 29.35 -27.38
CA SER A 245 35.44 29.87 -28.22
C SER A 245 34.17 29.01 -28.06
N ILE A 246 33.02 29.65 -28.11
CA ILE A 246 31.74 28.95 -28.14
C ILE A 246 31.48 28.51 -29.56
N THR A 247 31.43 27.21 -29.80
CA THR A 247 31.22 26.62 -31.13
C THR A 247 29.74 26.35 -31.40
N GLU A 248 28.96 26.05 -30.39
CA GLU A 248 27.55 25.74 -30.55
C GLU A 248 26.77 26.19 -29.33
N ILE A 249 25.57 26.72 -29.52
CA ILE A 249 24.59 27.01 -28.46
C ILE A 249 23.32 26.25 -28.79
N LYS A 250 22.95 25.33 -27.93
CA LYS A 250 21.69 24.58 -28.04
C LYS A 250 20.63 25.17 -27.10
N HIS A 251 19.58 25.70 -27.68
CA HIS A 251 18.41 26.14 -26.92
C HIS A 251 17.41 24.96 -26.80
N GLY A 252 17.05 24.62 -25.61
CA GLY A 252 16.08 23.55 -25.36
C GLY A 252 15.03 23.99 -24.34
N GLU A 253 13.80 23.53 -24.52
CA GLU A 253 12.73 23.70 -23.56
C GLU A 253 12.57 22.43 -22.73
N ARG A 254 12.57 22.56 -21.40
CA ARG A 254 12.25 21.47 -20.49
C ARG A 254 10.88 21.69 -19.87
N ARG A 255 9.88 20.96 -20.34
CA ARG A 255 8.54 20.99 -19.72
C ARG A 255 8.53 20.15 -18.44
N ARG A 256 8.27 20.77 -17.29
CA ARG A 256 7.97 20.07 -16.05
C ARG A 256 6.48 19.68 -16.05
N LYS A 257 6.21 18.38 -16.01
CA LYS A 257 4.84 17.88 -15.79
C LYS A 257 4.51 18.02 -14.29
N ALA A 258 3.22 18.19 -13.98
CA ALA A 258 2.75 18.09 -12.63
C ALA A 258 3.06 16.69 -12.06
N PRO A 259 3.39 16.58 -10.76
CA PRO A 259 3.54 15.27 -10.12
C PRO A 259 2.25 14.45 -10.24
N LEU A 260 2.40 13.14 -10.35
CA LEU A 260 1.25 12.23 -10.28
C LEU A 260 0.72 12.17 -8.83
N PRO A 261 -0.55 11.79 -8.63
CA PRO A 261 -1.06 11.46 -7.30
C PRO A 261 -0.16 10.44 -6.60
N PHE A 262 -0.09 10.53 -5.29
CA PHE A 262 0.74 9.61 -4.51
C PHE A 262 0.21 8.17 -4.56
N THR A 263 1.12 7.24 -4.77
CA THR A 263 0.95 5.85 -4.33
C THR A 263 1.38 5.74 -2.87
N THR A 264 1.07 4.63 -2.20
CA THR A 264 1.53 4.40 -0.82
C THR A 264 3.05 4.56 -0.68
N SER A 265 3.81 4.00 -1.63
CA SER A 265 5.28 4.08 -1.61
C SER A 265 5.79 5.51 -1.77
N THR A 266 5.28 6.26 -2.75
CA THR A 266 5.71 7.65 -2.99
C THR A 266 5.26 8.59 -1.87
N LEU A 267 4.09 8.36 -1.27
CA LEU A 267 3.63 9.09 -0.08
C LEU A 267 4.59 8.89 1.10
N GLN A 268 4.99 7.65 1.38
CA GLN A 268 5.93 7.35 2.46
C GLN A 268 7.31 7.99 2.21
N GLN A 269 7.81 7.96 0.97
CA GLN A 269 9.09 8.58 0.59
C GLN A 269 9.04 10.10 0.76
N GLU A 270 8.01 10.76 0.24
CA GLU A 270 7.89 12.21 0.37
C GLU A 270 7.64 12.65 1.82
N ALA A 271 6.82 11.93 2.57
CA ALA A 271 6.61 12.22 3.99
C ALA A 271 7.88 12.04 4.82
N ALA A 272 8.70 11.05 4.53
CA ALA A 272 10.00 10.88 5.16
C ALA A 272 10.95 12.04 4.81
N LYS A 273 11.00 12.44 3.53
CA LYS A 273 11.88 13.50 3.04
C LYS A 273 11.47 14.89 3.53
N GLN A 274 10.17 15.21 3.49
CA GLN A 274 9.67 16.56 3.78
C GLN A 274 9.33 16.78 5.26
N LEU A 275 8.84 15.73 5.94
CA LEU A 275 8.29 15.81 7.30
C LEU A 275 9.08 14.97 8.33
N GLY A 276 10.04 14.17 7.89
CA GLY A 276 10.77 13.26 8.77
C GLY A 276 9.90 12.13 9.35
N PHE A 277 8.77 11.80 8.71
CA PHE A 277 7.87 10.78 9.22
C PHE A 277 8.39 9.38 8.91
N SER A 278 8.25 8.47 9.89
CA SER A 278 8.41 7.04 9.61
C SER A 278 7.26 6.53 8.71
N PRO A 279 7.44 5.41 7.98
CA PRO A 279 6.36 4.80 7.19
C PRO A 279 5.11 4.53 8.01
N SER A 280 5.26 4.03 9.25
CA SER A 280 4.14 3.78 10.17
C SER A 280 3.39 5.06 10.52
N LYS A 281 4.09 6.14 10.86
CA LYS A 281 3.48 7.44 11.15
C LYS A 281 2.76 8.01 9.94
N THR A 282 3.36 7.90 8.76
CA THR A 282 2.76 8.34 7.50
C THR A 282 1.43 7.63 7.26
N MET A 283 1.41 6.30 7.38
CA MET A 283 0.19 5.52 7.16
C MET A 283 -0.88 5.80 8.21
N GLN A 284 -0.49 6.00 9.47
CA GLN A 284 -1.43 6.38 10.53
C GLN A 284 -2.13 7.71 10.21
N VAL A 285 -1.37 8.73 9.82
CA VAL A 285 -1.93 10.05 9.48
C VAL A 285 -2.79 9.96 8.21
N ALA A 286 -2.32 9.25 7.19
CA ALA A 286 -3.08 9.05 5.96
C ALA A 286 -4.43 8.36 6.23
N GLN A 287 -4.45 7.33 7.10
CA GLN A 287 -5.67 6.64 7.49
C GLN A 287 -6.63 7.57 8.25
N GLN A 288 -6.13 8.38 9.17
CA GLN A 288 -6.94 9.37 9.88
C GLN A 288 -7.59 10.38 8.92
N LEU A 289 -6.82 10.89 7.95
CA LEU A 289 -7.36 11.80 6.92
C LEU A 289 -8.40 11.11 6.04
N TYR A 290 -8.19 9.86 5.67
CA TYR A 290 -9.13 9.07 4.87
C TYR A 290 -10.45 8.79 5.61
N GLU A 291 -10.38 8.42 6.88
CA GLU A 291 -11.56 8.12 7.70
C GLU A 291 -12.29 9.39 8.17
N GLY A 292 -11.64 10.52 8.11
CA GLY A 292 -12.13 11.83 8.59
C GLY A 292 -11.69 12.12 10.02
N VAL A 293 -11.19 13.33 10.24
CA VAL A 293 -10.82 13.86 11.55
C VAL A 293 -11.77 15.00 11.88
N ASP A 294 -12.32 15.01 13.08
CA ASP A 294 -13.03 16.18 13.59
C ASP A 294 -11.98 17.29 13.83
N VAL A 295 -11.94 18.27 12.96
CA VAL A 295 -11.12 19.48 13.14
C VAL A 295 -11.94 20.45 13.97
N ALA A 296 -11.46 20.76 15.16
CA ALA A 296 -12.09 21.74 16.06
C ALA A 296 -11.93 23.17 15.54
#